data_839b233ea4332c3cd6ceee19be40db01
#
_entry.id   839b233ea4332c3cd6ceee19be40db01
#
_cell.length_a   1.000
_cell.length_b   1.000
_cell.length_c   1.000
_cell.angle_alpha   90.00
_cell.angle_beta   90.00
_cell.angle_gamma   90.00
#
_symmetry.space_group_name_H-M   'P 1'
#
loop_
_entity.id
_entity.type
_entity.pdbx_description
1 polymer ?
#
loop_
_entity_poly.entity_id
_entity_poly.type
_entity_poly.pdbx_seq_one_letter_code
_entity_poly.pdbx_strand_id
1 'polypeptide(L)'
;MQTTTRATTSRQAVLTPYALEPSRHLYFSLLEQKPAADALEKARHYLDEQLSATRPMPSDLPEDPQGLERWMLQSTEQVGQEYRAYLKSRKAGAPRRYFTSKSHALYFLRGVAPTKLVDGAWLYGILQRWNDTRFTAPIQIYLEELGEGLPDKNHVVLYKKLLASNGCEDWDGLSDDHYVQGAIQLALAYNAEHFLPEIIGFNLGYEQLPLHLLITSYELNELGIDPYYFTLHVTVDNAGTGHAKKALQAVHDAMPVEDREAFYRRVAQGYLLNNLGAGTTSVIGSFDLEQEVISLLAEKSTVGKYVHSDYCRIGGRNVSEWLADPAQIPAFLEAMEAQGWIKRHEDPQNSRFWKLIQGERAEMFGVFTAYEQQLIHDWIAGDLVHTGAKVIAKDQAGQDRVAILPKRELSFRAKQRQQEALCQSAGDNAASNASIGEVNDFDSEAAALEQRLACQPTREAGMALLIEMMSPANHHTASGLLATRLFNKLFN
;
A
#
# COMPACT_ATOMS: atom_id res chain seq x y z
N MET A 1 -25.02 -1.68 -54.46
CA MET A 1 -24.90 -0.91 -53.20
C MET A 1 -25.75 -1.63 -52.16
N GLN A 2 -25.13 -2.47 -51.37
CA GLN A 2 -25.79 -3.14 -50.25
C GLN A 2 -25.19 -2.59 -48.96
N THR A 3 -26.00 -1.87 -48.21
CA THR A 3 -25.67 -1.33 -46.91
C THR A 3 -25.88 -2.43 -45.83
N THR A 4 -24.78 -2.89 -45.28
CA THR A 4 -24.77 -3.85 -44.14
C THR A 4 -24.86 -3.07 -42.83
N THR A 5 -26.03 -3.14 -42.20
CA THR A 5 -26.27 -2.61 -40.85
C THR A 5 -25.68 -3.59 -39.84
N ARG A 6 -24.66 -3.10 -39.09
CA ARG A 6 -24.03 -3.86 -38.01
C ARG A 6 -24.86 -3.65 -36.73
N ALA A 7 -25.53 -4.70 -36.31
CA ALA A 7 -26.26 -4.75 -35.04
C ALA A 7 -25.26 -4.83 -33.88
N THR A 8 -25.21 -3.79 -33.08
CA THR A 8 -24.52 -3.76 -31.77
C THR A 8 -25.39 -4.46 -30.74
N THR A 9 -25.08 -5.71 -30.44
CA THR A 9 -25.67 -6.44 -29.30
C THR A 9 -25.02 -5.94 -28.02
N SER A 10 -25.70 -5.06 -27.31
CA SER A 10 -25.44 -4.74 -25.93
C SER A 10 -25.68 -5.99 -25.08
N ARG A 11 -24.61 -6.61 -24.59
CA ARG A 11 -24.69 -7.59 -23.51
C ARG A 11 -25.00 -6.85 -22.21
N GLN A 12 -26.26 -6.80 -21.83
CA GLN A 12 -26.65 -6.56 -20.45
C GLN A 12 -26.04 -7.69 -19.61
N ALA A 13 -25.02 -7.36 -18.79
CA ALA A 13 -24.56 -8.23 -17.73
C ALA A 13 -25.72 -8.37 -16.73
N VAL A 14 -26.33 -9.54 -16.69
CA VAL A 14 -27.23 -9.93 -15.61
C VAL A 14 -26.36 -10.01 -14.38
N LEU A 15 -26.52 -9.07 -13.46
CA LEU A 15 -25.94 -9.11 -12.13
C LEU A 15 -26.54 -10.33 -11.41
N THR A 16 -25.81 -11.43 -11.42
CA THR A 16 -26.06 -12.54 -10.51
C THR A 16 -25.68 -12.07 -9.10
N PRO A 17 -26.60 -12.11 -8.13
CA PRO A 17 -26.28 -11.78 -6.76
C PRO A 17 -25.30 -12.82 -6.21
N TYR A 18 -24.16 -12.35 -5.68
CA TYR A 18 -23.16 -13.14 -4.94
C TYR A 18 -22.31 -14.15 -5.76
N ALA A 19 -21.61 -13.68 -6.78
CA ALA A 19 -20.28 -14.22 -7.01
C ALA A 19 -19.38 -13.55 -5.95
N LEU A 20 -19.09 -14.23 -4.85
CA LEU A 20 -18.11 -13.81 -3.85
C LEU A 20 -16.80 -13.56 -4.61
N GLU A 21 -16.25 -12.36 -4.51
CA GLU A 21 -14.92 -12.00 -5.01
C GLU A 21 -13.91 -12.93 -4.32
N PRO A 22 -13.31 -13.91 -5.01
CA PRO A 22 -12.62 -15.02 -4.36
C PRO A 22 -11.36 -14.59 -3.64
N SER A 23 -10.61 -13.64 -4.22
CA SER A 23 -9.34 -13.16 -3.64
C SER A 23 -9.58 -12.32 -2.40
N ARG A 24 -10.57 -11.42 -2.43
CA ARG A 24 -10.95 -10.60 -1.29
C ARG A 24 -11.45 -11.44 -0.11
N HIS A 25 -12.34 -12.39 -0.38
CA HIS A 25 -12.86 -13.27 0.67
C HIS A 25 -11.75 -14.11 1.31
N LEU A 26 -10.87 -14.71 0.50
CA LEU A 26 -9.74 -15.48 0.98
C LEU A 26 -8.77 -14.60 1.80
N TYR A 27 -8.47 -13.40 1.31
CA TYR A 27 -7.62 -12.44 2.00
C TYR A 27 -8.07 -12.20 3.46
N PHE A 28 -9.33 -11.83 3.67
CA PHE A 28 -9.86 -11.57 5.00
C PHE A 28 -9.96 -12.85 5.85
N SER A 29 -10.32 -13.98 5.26
CA SER A 29 -10.37 -15.27 5.98
C SER A 29 -8.98 -15.70 6.48
N LEU A 30 -7.90 -15.39 5.75
CA LEU A 30 -6.54 -15.71 6.15
C LEU A 30 -5.93 -14.68 7.11
N LEU A 31 -6.53 -13.50 7.23
CA LEU A 31 -6.14 -12.47 8.22
C LEU A 31 -6.84 -12.63 9.57
N GLU A 32 -7.68 -13.63 9.75
CA GLU A 32 -8.17 -13.97 11.07
C GLU A 32 -7.01 -14.38 11.99
N GLN A 33 -7.12 -14.12 13.29
CA GLN A 33 -6.07 -14.48 14.26
C GLN A 33 -5.69 -15.97 14.20
N LYS A 34 -6.67 -16.81 13.87
CA LYS A 34 -6.49 -18.23 13.62
C LYS A 34 -7.36 -18.65 12.44
N PRO A 35 -6.80 -18.64 11.23
CA PRO A 35 -7.54 -19.06 10.05
C PRO A 35 -8.15 -20.45 10.21
N ALA A 36 -9.39 -20.60 9.74
CA ALA A 36 -10.10 -21.87 9.81
C ALA A 36 -9.50 -22.90 8.83
N ALA A 37 -9.65 -24.19 9.12
CA ALA A 37 -9.06 -25.26 8.29
C ALA A 37 -9.54 -25.23 6.83
N ASP A 38 -10.80 -24.87 6.59
CA ASP A 38 -11.35 -24.74 5.24
C ASP A 38 -10.76 -23.53 4.49
N ALA A 39 -10.42 -22.43 5.18
CA ALA A 39 -9.71 -21.30 4.58
C ALA A 39 -8.28 -21.70 4.15
N LEU A 40 -7.60 -22.51 4.96
CA LEU A 40 -6.26 -23.02 4.62
C LEU A 40 -6.30 -23.97 3.41
N GLU A 41 -7.31 -24.82 3.31
CA GLU A 41 -7.51 -25.68 2.13
C GLU A 41 -7.84 -24.86 0.88
N LYS A 42 -8.74 -23.89 0.98
CA LYS A 42 -9.04 -22.94 -0.10
C LYS A 42 -7.81 -22.17 -0.56
N ALA A 43 -6.96 -21.75 0.37
CA ALA A 43 -5.70 -21.08 0.06
C ALA A 43 -4.76 -21.95 -0.78
N ARG A 44 -4.70 -23.26 -0.50
CA ARG A 44 -3.92 -24.20 -1.29
C ARG A 44 -4.45 -24.32 -2.73
N HIS A 45 -5.75 -24.50 -2.89
CA HIS A 45 -6.37 -24.55 -4.22
C HIS A 45 -6.19 -23.25 -4.99
N TYR A 46 -6.35 -22.11 -4.31
CA TYR A 46 -6.11 -20.81 -4.87
C TYR A 46 -4.67 -20.65 -5.41
N LEU A 47 -3.66 -21.11 -4.67
CA LEU A 47 -2.27 -21.11 -5.16
C LEU A 47 -2.08 -21.98 -6.41
N ASP A 48 -2.70 -23.17 -6.46
CA ASP A 48 -2.62 -24.05 -7.62
C ASP A 48 -3.24 -23.37 -8.87
N GLU A 49 -4.33 -22.62 -8.70
CA GLU A 49 -4.97 -21.84 -9.76
C GLU A 49 -4.08 -20.68 -10.21
N GLN A 50 -3.52 -19.90 -9.26
CA GLN A 50 -2.63 -18.78 -9.57
C GLN A 50 -1.35 -19.26 -10.27
N LEU A 51 -0.74 -20.34 -9.82
CA LEU A 51 0.41 -20.96 -10.49
C LEU A 51 0.07 -21.46 -11.90
N SER A 52 -1.15 -21.94 -12.09
CA SER A 52 -1.59 -22.33 -13.44
C SER A 52 -1.73 -21.11 -14.36
N ALA A 53 -2.16 -19.97 -13.83
CA ALA A 53 -2.24 -18.72 -14.57
C ALA A 53 -0.86 -18.16 -14.97
N THR A 54 0.20 -18.46 -14.23
CA THR A 54 1.57 -18.01 -14.57
C THR A 54 2.23 -18.84 -15.70
N ARG A 55 1.77 -20.05 -15.97
CA ARG A 55 2.41 -20.96 -16.94
C ARG A 55 2.68 -20.36 -18.32
N PRO A 56 1.78 -19.56 -18.94
CA PRO A 56 2.02 -18.96 -20.25
C PRO A 56 2.91 -17.70 -20.17
N MET A 57 3.27 -17.23 -18.97
CA MET A 57 4.05 -16.01 -18.82
C MET A 57 5.52 -16.24 -19.09
N PRO A 58 6.21 -15.34 -19.82
CA PRO A 58 7.65 -15.40 -19.95
C PRO A 58 8.33 -15.05 -18.63
N SER A 59 9.42 -15.75 -18.32
CA SER A 59 10.30 -15.42 -17.21
C SER A 59 11.60 -14.79 -17.74
N ASP A 60 12.11 -13.79 -17.06
CA ASP A 60 13.42 -13.18 -17.33
C ASP A 60 14.53 -13.77 -16.45
N LEU A 61 14.20 -14.74 -15.58
CA LEU A 61 15.18 -15.47 -14.80
C LEU A 61 16.10 -16.30 -15.73
N PRO A 62 17.42 -16.43 -15.39
CA PRO A 62 18.31 -17.30 -16.14
C PRO A 62 17.86 -18.77 -16.04
N GLU A 63 18.13 -19.55 -17.07
CA GLU A 63 17.82 -20.99 -17.08
C GLU A 63 18.63 -21.76 -16.00
N ASP A 64 19.88 -21.33 -15.76
CA ASP A 64 20.76 -21.89 -14.73
C ASP A 64 20.75 -20.94 -13.50
N PRO A 65 20.45 -21.46 -12.29
CA PRO A 65 20.47 -20.67 -11.05
C PRO A 65 21.82 -20.01 -10.76
N GLN A 66 22.93 -20.52 -11.30
CA GLN A 66 24.25 -19.87 -11.20
C GLN A 66 24.31 -18.51 -11.93
N GLY A 67 23.38 -18.26 -12.85
CA GLY A 67 23.24 -16.98 -13.54
C GLY A 67 22.54 -15.89 -12.72
N LEU A 68 21.90 -16.23 -11.59
CA LEU A 68 21.05 -15.33 -10.79
C LEU A 68 21.79 -14.08 -10.29
N GLU A 69 23.03 -14.20 -9.84
CA GLU A 69 23.80 -13.05 -9.36
C GLU A 69 24.04 -12.03 -10.49
N ARG A 70 24.40 -12.52 -11.67
CA ARG A 70 24.57 -11.66 -12.85
C ARG A 70 23.26 -10.99 -13.26
N TRP A 71 22.17 -11.76 -13.29
CA TRP A 71 20.83 -11.26 -13.60
C TRP A 71 20.44 -10.13 -12.63
N MET A 72 20.57 -10.33 -11.32
CA MET A 72 20.26 -9.32 -10.29
C MET A 72 21.10 -8.04 -10.47
N LEU A 73 22.42 -8.17 -10.69
CA LEU A 73 23.31 -7.02 -10.86
C LEU A 73 22.99 -6.23 -12.13
N GLN A 74 22.67 -6.92 -13.24
CA GLN A 74 22.29 -6.29 -14.50
C GLN A 74 20.95 -5.55 -14.36
N SER A 75 19.95 -6.16 -13.73
CA SER A 75 18.66 -5.53 -13.44
C SER A 75 18.83 -4.27 -12.57
N THR A 76 19.61 -4.37 -11.49
CA THR A 76 19.90 -3.23 -10.60
C THR A 76 20.57 -2.07 -11.34
N GLU A 77 21.56 -2.36 -12.20
CA GLU A 77 22.25 -1.33 -12.98
C GLU A 77 21.31 -0.66 -13.98
N GLN A 78 20.47 -1.45 -14.68
CA GLN A 78 19.47 -0.93 -15.60
C GLN A 78 18.50 0.02 -14.88
N VAL A 79 17.93 -0.43 -13.75
CA VAL A 79 17.01 0.40 -12.92
C VAL A 79 17.71 1.69 -12.48
N GLY A 80 18.98 1.60 -12.07
CA GLY A 80 19.78 2.77 -11.69
C GLY A 80 19.98 3.75 -12.86
N GLN A 81 20.22 3.27 -14.08
CA GLN A 81 20.35 4.11 -15.29
C GLN A 81 19.03 4.80 -15.63
N GLU A 82 17.93 4.07 -15.63
CA GLU A 82 16.60 4.58 -15.93
C GLU A 82 16.17 5.64 -14.89
N TYR A 83 16.45 5.39 -13.62
CA TYR A 83 16.15 6.36 -12.56
C TYR A 83 16.98 7.65 -12.68
N ARG A 84 18.28 7.55 -13.01
CA ARG A 84 19.11 8.73 -13.32
C ARG A 84 18.56 9.53 -14.50
N ALA A 85 18.12 8.85 -15.57
CA ALA A 85 17.49 9.50 -16.71
C ALA A 85 16.18 10.20 -16.32
N TYR A 86 15.34 9.55 -15.52
CA TYR A 86 14.12 10.14 -14.96
C TYR A 86 14.43 11.42 -14.15
N LEU A 87 15.36 11.36 -13.21
CA LEU A 87 15.74 12.54 -12.39
C LEU A 87 16.28 13.69 -13.24
N LYS A 88 17.04 13.37 -14.32
CA LYS A 88 17.52 14.38 -15.26
C LYS A 88 16.35 15.07 -15.99
N SER A 89 15.37 14.29 -16.44
CA SER A 89 14.17 14.83 -17.10
C SER A 89 13.34 15.72 -16.16
N ARG A 90 13.15 15.28 -14.88
CA ARG A 90 12.46 16.07 -13.86
C ARG A 90 13.15 17.41 -13.58
N LYS A 91 14.49 17.41 -13.48
CA LYS A 91 15.28 18.64 -13.30
C LYS A 91 15.17 19.59 -14.51
N ALA A 92 14.95 19.04 -15.70
CA ALA A 92 14.71 19.81 -16.92
C ALA A 92 13.27 20.33 -17.05
N GLY A 93 12.39 20.09 -16.08
CA GLY A 93 11.00 20.56 -16.07
C GLY A 93 9.97 19.62 -16.67
N ALA A 94 10.34 18.36 -16.98
CA ALA A 94 9.36 17.37 -17.42
C ALA A 94 8.31 17.11 -16.32
N PRO A 95 7.05 16.77 -16.67
CA PRO A 95 6.01 16.43 -15.68
C PRO A 95 6.38 15.17 -14.89
N ARG A 96 5.68 14.95 -13.78
CA ARG A 96 5.72 13.66 -13.04
C ARG A 96 5.31 12.52 -13.98
N ARG A 97 5.88 11.35 -13.77
CA ARG A 97 5.63 10.17 -14.60
C ARG A 97 4.36 9.44 -14.18
N TYR A 98 4.10 9.39 -12.89
CA TYR A 98 3.04 8.57 -12.30
C TYR A 98 1.88 9.42 -11.78
N PHE A 99 2.11 10.39 -10.94
CA PHE A 99 1.03 11.08 -10.26
C PHE A 99 0.76 12.45 -10.86
N THR A 100 -0.38 12.61 -11.51
CA THR A 100 -0.82 13.90 -12.06
C THR A 100 -1.18 14.88 -10.95
N SER A 101 -1.74 14.39 -9.83
CA SER A 101 -2.22 15.19 -8.70
C SER A 101 -1.94 14.49 -7.37
N LYS A 102 -2.21 15.18 -6.26
CA LYS A 102 -2.13 14.58 -4.93
C LYS A 102 -3.21 13.51 -4.73
N SER A 103 -4.42 13.75 -5.20
CA SER A 103 -5.51 12.75 -5.15
C SER A 103 -5.16 11.47 -5.90
N HIS A 104 -4.47 11.57 -7.05
CA HIS A 104 -3.97 10.41 -7.79
C HIS A 104 -2.98 9.58 -6.95
N ALA A 105 -2.06 10.25 -6.26
CA ALA A 105 -1.12 9.57 -5.37
C ALA A 105 -1.82 8.90 -4.18
N LEU A 106 -2.85 9.53 -3.61
CA LEU A 106 -3.65 8.96 -2.53
C LEU A 106 -4.51 7.78 -3.01
N TYR A 107 -5.08 7.86 -4.22
CA TYR A 107 -5.75 6.73 -4.87
C TYR A 107 -4.82 5.52 -5.00
N PHE A 108 -3.59 5.74 -5.45
CA PHE A 108 -2.57 4.70 -5.50
C PHE A 108 -2.31 4.10 -4.12
N LEU A 109 -2.08 4.90 -3.08
CA LEU A 109 -1.85 4.39 -1.73
C LEU A 109 -3.00 3.50 -1.25
N ARG A 110 -4.24 3.95 -1.47
CA ARG A 110 -5.44 3.17 -1.14
C ARG A 110 -5.51 1.88 -1.95
N GLY A 111 -5.26 1.97 -3.27
CA GLY A 111 -5.38 0.85 -4.20
C GLY A 111 -4.38 -0.30 -3.97
N VAL A 112 -3.18 -0.01 -3.44
CA VAL A 112 -2.19 -1.05 -3.11
C VAL A 112 -2.24 -1.50 -1.65
N ALA A 113 -3.16 -0.96 -0.84
CA ALA A 113 -3.26 -1.28 0.58
C ALA A 113 -3.40 -2.77 0.88
N PRO A 114 -4.24 -3.57 0.17
CA PRO A 114 -4.34 -5.00 0.45
C PRO A 114 -3.02 -5.75 0.32
N THR A 115 -2.15 -5.34 -0.61
CA THR A 115 -0.81 -5.93 -0.79
C THR A 115 0.14 -5.49 0.33
N LYS A 116 0.12 -4.19 0.67
CA LYS A 116 1.09 -3.59 1.60
C LYS A 116 0.78 -3.83 3.08
N LEU A 117 -0.46 -4.13 3.40
CA LEU A 117 -0.88 -4.46 4.78
C LEU A 117 -0.57 -5.91 5.18
N VAL A 118 -0.03 -6.71 4.26
CA VAL A 118 0.45 -8.07 4.49
C VAL A 118 1.89 -8.26 4.01
N ASP A 119 2.64 -7.17 3.94
CA ASP A 119 4.03 -7.15 3.48
C ASP A 119 4.89 -8.12 4.29
N GLY A 120 5.71 -8.93 3.62
CA GLY A 120 6.52 -9.98 4.25
C GLY A 120 5.77 -11.29 4.55
N ALA A 121 4.42 -11.30 4.54
CA ALA A 121 3.63 -12.44 5.00
C ALA A 121 4.03 -13.79 4.36
N TRP A 122 4.41 -13.80 3.08
CA TRP A 122 4.79 -15.03 2.36
C TRP A 122 5.90 -15.84 3.03
N LEU A 123 6.72 -15.20 3.88
CA LEU A 123 7.82 -15.86 4.60
C LEU A 123 7.41 -16.44 5.96
N TYR A 124 6.21 -16.13 6.46
CA TYR A 124 5.77 -16.54 7.80
C TYR A 124 5.92 -18.04 8.04
N GLY A 125 5.47 -18.88 7.11
CA GLY A 125 5.55 -20.34 7.26
C GLY A 125 6.98 -20.90 7.32
N ILE A 126 7.98 -20.15 6.82
CA ILE A 126 9.40 -20.55 6.88
C ILE A 126 9.94 -20.50 8.32
N LEU A 127 9.33 -19.69 9.20
CA LEU A 127 9.73 -19.63 10.60
C LEU A 127 9.70 -20.98 11.30
N GLN A 128 8.84 -21.91 10.87
CA GLN A 128 8.80 -23.27 11.41
C GLN A 128 10.13 -24.05 11.19
N ARG A 129 10.98 -23.56 10.31
CA ARG A 129 12.30 -24.12 9.96
C ARG A 129 13.47 -23.37 10.60
N TRP A 130 13.21 -22.62 11.69
CA TRP A 130 14.19 -21.75 12.36
C TRP A 130 15.49 -22.44 12.80
N ASN A 131 15.46 -23.74 13.01
CA ASN A 131 16.61 -24.57 13.37
C ASN A 131 17.38 -25.17 12.17
N ASP A 132 16.97 -24.87 10.95
CA ASP A 132 17.63 -25.31 9.71
C ASP A 132 18.34 -24.10 9.08
N THR A 133 19.68 -24.15 9.04
CA THR A 133 20.54 -23.06 8.56
C THR A 133 20.30 -22.68 7.11
N ARG A 134 19.70 -23.55 6.31
CA ARG A 134 19.34 -23.25 4.90
C ARG A 134 18.29 -22.14 4.79
N PHE A 135 17.53 -21.91 5.85
CA PHE A 135 16.46 -20.90 5.89
C PHE A 135 16.85 -19.65 6.69
N THR A 136 18.11 -19.51 7.09
CA THR A 136 18.56 -18.32 7.82
C THR A 136 18.30 -17.04 7.05
N ALA A 137 18.63 -16.98 5.76
CA ALA A 137 18.44 -15.78 4.94
C ALA A 137 16.96 -15.34 4.83
N PRO A 138 16.00 -16.20 4.42
CA PRO A 138 14.59 -15.78 4.36
C PRO A 138 13.98 -15.47 5.73
N ILE A 139 14.43 -16.13 6.81
CA ILE A 139 13.99 -15.77 8.17
C ILE A 139 14.49 -14.38 8.56
N GLN A 140 15.72 -14.03 8.23
CA GLN A 140 16.24 -12.68 8.47
C GLN A 140 15.46 -11.62 7.68
N ILE A 141 15.13 -11.89 6.41
CA ILE A 141 14.25 -10.99 5.63
C ILE A 141 12.93 -10.79 6.38
N TYR A 142 12.26 -11.87 6.79
CA TYR A 142 11.00 -11.75 7.50
C TYR A 142 11.12 -10.91 8.79
N LEU A 143 12.16 -11.13 9.59
CA LEU A 143 12.39 -10.34 10.82
C LEU A 143 12.61 -8.86 10.51
N GLU A 144 13.30 -8.54 9.41
CA GLU A 144 13.53 -7.16 8.96
C GLU A 144 12.23 -6.53 8.43
N GLU A 145 11.36 -7.28 7.70
CA GLU A 145 10.00 -6.86 7.33
C GLU A 145 9.14 -6.51 8.55
N LEU A 146 9.28 -7.28 9.61
CA LEU A 146 8.64 -7.04 10.89
C LEU A 146 9.34 -5.93 11.70
N GLY A 147 10.34 -5.25 11.11
CA GLY A 147 11.11 -4.18 11.75
C GLY A 147 11.89 -4.64 12.97
N GLU A 148 12.26 -5.93 13.05
CA GLU A 148 12.91 -6.54 14.22
C GLU A 148 12.14 -6.29 15.53
N GLY A 149 10.81 -6.11 15.42
CA GLY A 149 9.91 -5.79 16.51
C GLY A 149 9.90 -4.30 16.92
N LEU A 150 10.46 -3.42 16.09
CA LEU A 150 10.39 -1.97 16.29
C LEU A 150 9.24 -1.37 15.44
N PRO A 151 8.25 -0.70 16.04
CA PRO A 151 7.09 -0.20 15.31
C PRO A 151 7.45 0.81 14.21
N ASP A 152 8.54 1.57 14.37
CA ASP A 152 9.00 2.55 13.39
C ASP A 152 9.77 1.94 12.22
N LYS A 153 9.94 0.62 12.20
CA LYS A 153 10.55 -0.15 11.13
C LYS A 153 9.62 -1.26 10.61
N ASN A 154 8.55 -1.60 11.32
CA ASN A 154 7.60 -2.62 10.88
C ASN A 154 6.79 -2.10 9.70
N HIS A 155 6.89 -2.76 8.55
CA HIS A 155 6.32 -2.29 7.28
C HIS A 155 4.81 -2.11 7.36
N VAL A 156 4.08 -3.03 7.98
CA VAL A 156 2.62 -2.93 8.14
C VAL A 156 2.23 -1.76 9.04
N VAL A 157 2.93 -1.55 10.15
CA VAL A 157 2.69 -0.40 11.05
C VAL A 157 2.93 0.91 10.32
N LEU A 158 4.02 1.00 9.55
CA LEU A 158 4.35 2.19 8.77
C LEU A 158 3.28 2.48 7.71
N TYR A 159 2.82 1.43 7.01
CA TYR A 159 1.80 1.61 5.98
C TYR A 159 0.44 2.02 6.56
N LYS A 160 0.03 1.42 7.69
CA LYS A 160 -1.16 1.86 8.45
C LYS A 160 -1.08 3.33 8.84
N LYS A 161 0.08 3.78 9.36
CA LYS A 161 0.30 5.21 9.68
C LYS A 161 0.20 6.10 8.45
N LEU A 162 0.74 5.65 7.31
CA LEU A 162 0.68 6.40 6.05
C LEU A 162 -0.75 6.56 5.57
N LEU A 163 -1.55 5.49 5.58
CA LEU A 163 -2.97 5.54 5.23
C LEU A 163 -3.75 6.48 6.15
N ALA A 164 -3.62 6.31 7.47
CA ALA A 164 -4.31 7.13 8.47
C ALA A 164 -3.96 8.62 8.36
N SER A 165 -2.68 8.95 8.11
CA SER A 165 -2.24 10.34 7.95
C SER A 165 -2.84 11.05 6.73
N ASN A 166 -3.39 10.30 5.78
CA ASN A 166 -3.95 10.83 4.54
C ASN A 166 -5.45 10.54 4.37
N GLY A 167 -6.10 9.92 5.37
CA GLY A 167 -7.53 9.56 5.31
C GLY A 167 -7.85 8.50 4.25
N CYS A 168 -6.90 7.57 4.00
CA CYS A 168 -6.98 6.50 3.01
C CYS A 168 -7.30 5.13 3.63
N GLU A 169 -7.89 5.08 4.82
CA GLU A 169 -8.14 3.85 5.58
C GLU A 169 -9.31 3.02 5.03
N ASP A 170 -10.17 3.64 4.24
CA ASP A 170 -11.32 3.00 3.61
C ASP A 170 -10.92 2.34 2.28
N TRP A 171 -10.31 1.16 2.36
CA TRP A 171 -9.82 0.37 1.22
C TRP A 171 -10.51 -0.99 1.08
N ASP A 172 -11.32 -1.39 2.04
CA ASP A 172 -11.98 -2.71 2.07
C ASP A 172 -13.03 -2.89 0.96
N GLY A 173 -13.55 -1.80 0.40
CA GLY A 173 -14.45 -1.77 -0.74
C GLY A 173 -13.80 -1.88 -2.13
N LEU A 174 -12.49 -2.11 -2.25
CA LEU A 174 -11.80 -2.26 -3.52
C LEU A 174 -12.24 -3.52 -4.27
N SER A 175 -12.08 -3.54 -5.61
CA SER A 175 -12.36 -4.71 -6.44
C SER A 175 -11.41 -5.87 -6.17
N ASP A 176 -11.81 -7.09 -6.51
CA ASP A 176 -11.08 -8.33 -6.22
C ASP A 176 -9.64 -8.34 -6.72
N ASP A 177 -9.37 -7.71 -7.85
CA ASP A 177 -8.04 -7.58 -8.46
C ASP A 177 -6.99 -6.96 -7.52
N HIS A 178 -7.39 -6.02 -6.66
CA HIS A 178 -6.52 -5.39 -5.66
C HIS A 178 -6.10 -6.34 -4.54
N TYR A 179 -6.87 -7.41 -4.30
CA TYR A 179 -6.59 -8.40 -3.26
C TYR A 179 -5.75 -9.58 -3.72
N VAL A 180 -5.60 -9.80 -5.04
CA VAL A 180 -4.91 -10.98 -5.60
C VAL A 180 -3.50 -11.11 -5.01
N GLN A 181 -2.69 -10.07 -5.02
CA GLN A 181 -1.32 -10.13 -4.48
C GLN A 181 -1.31 -10.38 -2.98
N GLY A 182 -2.16 -9.71 -2.21
CA GLY A 182 -2.25 -9.94 -0.77
C GLY A 182 -2.76 -11.36 -0.43
N ALA A 183 -3.72 -11.89 -1.21
CA ALA A 183 -4.22 -13.24 -1.04
C ALA A 183 -3.14 -14.29 -1.38
N ILE A 184 -2.32 -14.07 -2.42
CA ILE A 184 -1.17 -14.92 -2.74
C ILE A 184 -0.17 -14.93 -1.58
N GLN A 185 0.21 -13.75 -1.07
CA GLN A 185 1.15 -13.63 0.06
C GLN A 185 0.66 -14.40 1.30
N LEU A 186 -0.61 -14.23 1.66
CA LEU A 186 -1.22 -14.94 2.79
C LEU A 186 -1.36 -16.44 2.54
N ALA A 187 -1.72 -16.84 1.31
CA ALA A 187 -1.82 -18.25 0.97
C ALA A 187 -0.45 -18.94 1.04
N LEU A 188 0.63 -18.30 0.57
CA LEU A 188 2.00 -18.79 0.72
C LEU A 188 2.41 -18.88 2.19
N ALA A 189 2.03 -17.89 3.03
CA ALA A 189 2.31 -17.85 4.46
C ALA A 189 1.91 -19.14 5.19
N TYR A 190 0.73 -19.66 4.87
CA TYR A 190 0.15 -20.81 5.56
C TYR A 190 0.34 -22.15 4.85
N ASN A 191 1.00 -22.19 3.68
CA ASN A 191 1.20 -23.40 2.89
C ASN A 191 2.68 -23.70 2.58
N ALA A 192 3.61 -23.29 3.46
CA ALA A 192 5.04 -23.41 3.25
C ALA A 192 5.56 -24.85 3.09
N GLU A 193 4.83 -25.86 3.62
CA GLU A 193 5.21 -27.26 3.44
C GLU A 193 5.06 -27.73 1.98
N HIS A 194 4.05 -27.23 1.28
CA HIS A 194 3.73 -27.66 -0.08
C HIS A 194 4.36 -26.78 -1.14
N PHE A 195 4.51 -25.47 -0.86
CA PHE A 195 4.91 -24.44 -1.83
C PHE A 195 6.25 -23.79 -1.48
N LEU A 196 7.16 -24.51 -0.82
CA LEU A 196 8.46 -23.97 -0.44
C LEU A 196 9.26 -23.39 -1.60
N PRO A 197 9.43 -24.09 -2.77
CA PRO A 197 10.13 -23.51 -3.90
C PRO A 197 9.46 -22.26 -4.45
N GLU A 198 8.13 -22.23 -4.50
CA GLU A 198 7.34 -21.09 -4.96
C GLU A 198 7.48 -19.89 -4.01
N ILE A 199 7.52 -20.11 -2.69
CA ILE A 199 7.80 -19.05 -1.69
C ILE A 199 9.18 -18.45 -1.94
N ILE A 200 10.20 -19.27 -2.12
CA ILE A 200 11.56 -18.83 -2.42
C ILE A 200 11.60 -18.01 -3.73
N GLY A 201 10.84 -18.44 -4.74
CA GLY A 201 10.72 -17.74 -6.01
C GLY A 201 9.95 -16.43 -5.91
N PHE A 202 8.83 -16.43 -5.18
CA PHE A 202 8.07 -15.22 -4.90
C PHE A 202 8.94 -14.18 -4.18
N ASN A 203 9.63 -14.60 -3.13
CA ASN A 203 10.58 -13.78 -2.38
C ASN A 203 11.70 -13.23 -3.29
N LEU A 204 12.27 -14.06 -4.19
CA LEU A 204 13.30 -13.61 -5.13
C LEU A 204 12.82 -12.44 -5.99
N GLY A 205 11.57 -12.48 -6.48
CA GLY A 205 10.99 -11.43 -7.31
C GLY A 205 10.60 -10.19 -6.50
N TYR A 206 10.00 -10.39 -5.32
CA TYR A 206 9.48 -9.30 -4.50
C TYR A 206 10.59 -8.41 -3.92
N GLU A 207 11.74 -9.00 -3.58
CA GLU A 207 12.88 -8.29 -2.98
C GLU A 207 13.80 -7.58 -3.99
N GLN A 208 13.47 -7.60 -5.29
CA GLN A 208 14.17 -6.78 -6.26
C GLN A 208 13.74 -5.32 -6.14
N LEU A 209 14.69 -4.40 -6.39
CA LEU A 209 14.41 -2.96 -6.37
C LEU A 209 13.84 -2.50 -7.73
N PRO A 210 12.53 -2.35 -7.90
CA PRO A 210 11.95 -1.96 -9.18
C PRO A 210 11.99 -0.44 -9.38
N LEU A 211 12.09 0.00 -10.65
CA LEU A 211 12.09 1.41 -11.02
C LEU A 211 10.87 2.18 -10.49
N HIS A 212 9.71 1.54 -10.49
CA HIS A 212 8.49 2.21 -10.03
C HIS A 212 8.53 2.58 -8.54
N LEU A 213 9.22 1.81 -7.69
CA LEU A 213 9.39 2.12 -6.27
C LEU A 213 10.18 3.42 -6.07
N LEU A 214 11.28 3.58 -6.83
CA LEU A 214 12.13 4.78 -6.79
C LEU A 214 11.37 6.03 -7.25
N ILE A 215 10.63 5.92 -8.36
CA ILE A 215 9.87 7.06 -8.91
C ILE A 215 8.68 7.39 -8.02
N THR A 216 7.95 6.41 -7.52
CA THR A 216 6.83 6.59 -6.59
C THR A 216 7.30 7.34 -5.33
N SER A 217 8.38 6.87 -4.71
CA SER A 217 8.98 7.51 -3.53
C SER A 217 9.34 8.98 -3.79
N TYR A 218 9.93 9.27 -4.95
CA TYR A 218 10.30 10.63 -5.35
C TYR A 218 9.06 11.52 -5.54
N GLU A 219 8.04 11.04 -6.26
CA GLU A 219 6.85 11.83 -6.60
C GLU A 219 5.91 12.03 -5.40
N LEU A 220 5.81 11.05 -4.49
CA LEU A 220 5.09 11.22 -3.22
C LEU A 220 5.69 12.38 -2.40
N ASN A 221 7.02 12.44 -2.28
CA ASN A 221 7.69 13.53 -1.60
C ASN A 221 7.44 14.90 -2.26
N GLU A 222 7.40 14.96 -3.61
CA GLU A 222 7.04 16.21 -4.33
C GLU A 222 5.61 16.65 -4.03
N LEU A 223 4.70 15.72 -3.76
CA LEU A 223 3.29 15.97 -3.45
C LEU A 223 3.03 16.24 -1.96
N GLY A 224 4.08 16.26 -1.13
CA GLY A 224 3.98 16.46 0.31
C GLY A 224 3.35 15.28 1.05
N ILE A 225 3.47 14.08 0.50
CA ILE A 225 3.11 12.81 1.14
C ILE A 225 4.39 12.19 1.67
N ASP A 226 4.37 11.69 2.92
CA ASP A 226 5.55 11.07 3.52
C ASP A 226 5.96 9.82 2.74
N PRO A 227 7.14 9.80 2.10
CA PRO A 227 7.61 8.68 1.31
C PRO A 227 8.31 7.60 2.14
N TYR A 228 8.34 7.72 3.49
CA TYR A 228 9.23 6.91 4.34
C TYR A 228 9.04 5.41 4.14
N TYR A 229 7.80 4.94 4.07
CA TYR A 229 7.51 3.53 3.79
C TYR A 229 8.23 3.04 2.52
N PHE A 230 8.15 3.80 1.43
CA PHE A 230 8.77 3.43 0.14
C PHE A 230 10.29 3.64 0.16
N THR A 231 10.80 4.67 0.83
CA THR A 231 12.25 4.91 0.91
C THR A 231 12.95 3.90 1.82
N LEU A 232 12.25 3.32 2.78
CA LEU A 232 12.77 2.22 3.60
C LEU A 232 13.10 1.02 2.71
N HIS A 233 12.18 0.58 1.83
CA HIS A 233 12.42 -0.47 0.86
C HIS A 233 13.61 -0.18 -0.06
N VAL A 234 13.76 1.06 -0.56
CA VAL A 234 14.96 1.45 -1.34
C VAL A 234 16.26 1.21 -0.58
N THR A 235 16.21 1.30 0.76
CA THR A 235 17.40 1.09 1.60
C THR A 235 17.65 -0.39 1.90
N VAL A 236 16.60 -1.17 2.16
CA VAL A 236 16.72 -2.58 2.57
C VAL A 236 16.82 -3.55 1.40
N ASP A 237 16.23 -3.25 0.23
CA ASP A 237 16.21 -4.14 -0.95
C ASP A 237 17.44 -3.98 -1.87
N ASN A 238 18.55 -3.53 -1.32
CA ASN A 238 19.74 -3.32 -2.15
C ASN A 238 20.44 -4.64 -2.53
N ALA A 239 21.09 -4.65 -3.70
CA ALA A 239 21.80 -5.80 -4.25
C ALA A 239 23.14 -6.12 -3.55
N GLY A 240 23.63 -5.23 -2.69
CA GLY A 240 24.94 -5.41 -2.03
C GLY A 240 24.88 -6.30 -0.80
N THR A 241 24.05 -5.95 0.16
CA THR A 241 23.90 -6.62 1.46
C THR A 241 22.43 -6.75 1.90
N GLY A 242 21.50 -6.20 1.12
CA GLY A 242 20.08 -6.13 1.43
C GLY A 242 19.31 -7.39 1.07
N HIS A 243 17.98 -7.24 1.06
CA HIS A 243 17.04 -8.33 0.84
C HIS A 243 17.22 -9.00 -0.52
N ALA A 244 17.50 -8.26 -1.59
CA ALA A 244 17.73 -8.84 -2.91
C ALA A 244 18.86 -9.90 -2.90
N LYS A 245 19.97 -9.61 -2.21
CA LYS A 245 21.05 -10.58 -2.07
C LYS A 245 20.69 -11.75 -1.18
N LYS A 246 20.01 -11.51 -0.06
CA LYS A 246 19.54 -12.58 0.84
C LYS A 246 18.51 -13.49 0.14
N ALA A 247 17.62 -12.92 -0.69
CA ALA A 247 16.66 -13.67 -1.47
C ALA A 247 17.34 -14.58 -2.52
N LEU A 248 18.38 -14.09 -3.17
CA LEU A 248 19.21 -14.89 -4.06
C LEU A 248 19.92 -16.02 -3.30
N GLN A 249 20.52 -15.71 -2.14
CA GLN A 249 21.14 -16.70 -1.27
C GLN A 249 20.15 -17.80 -0.84
N ALA A 250 18.90 -17.42 -0.52
CA ALA A 250 17.85 -18.36 -0.16
C ALA A 250 17.56 -19.39 -1.28
N VAL A 251 17.64 -19.01 -2.55
CA VAL A 251 17.51 -19.95 -3.67
C VAL A 251 18.61 -21.00 -3.63
N HIS A 252 19.86 -20.58 -3.42
CA HIS A 252 21.00 -21.49 -3.40
C HIS A 252 20.99 -22.42 -2.18
N ASP A 253 20.70 -21.86 -0.99
CA ASP A 253 20.74 -22.61 0.27
C ASP A 253 19.58 -23.62 0.39
N ALA A 254 18.40 -23.27 -0.11
CA ALA A 254 17.24 -24.14 -0.09
C ALA A 254 17.25 -25.22 -1.18
N MET A 255 18.15 -25.10 -2.18
CA MET A 255 18.19 -26.01 -3.32
C MET A 255 18.62 -27.42 -2.91
N PRO A 256 17.81 -28.45 -3.17
CA PRO A 256 18.16 -29.83 -2.80
C PRO A 256 19.33 -30.36 -3.65
N VAL A 257 20.00 -31.37 -3.14
CA VAL A 257 21.07 -32.07 -3.90
C VAL A 257 20.48 -32.85 -5.08
N GLU A 258 19.34 -33.49 -4.86
CA GLU A 258 18.55 -34.21 -5.84
C GLU A 258 17.46 -33.29 -6.41
N ASP A 259 17.02 -33.55 -7.64
CA ASP A 259 15.91 -32.81 -8.30
C ASP A 259 16.07 -31.28 -8.38
N ARG A 260 17.30 -30.78 -8.49
CA ARG A 260 17.63 -29.36 -8.58
C ARG A 260 16.85 -28.62 -9.68
N GLU A 261 16.74 -29.26 -10.84
CA GLU A 261 16.02 -28.69 -12.00
C GLU A 261 14.53 -28.56 -11.73
N ALA A 262 13.91 -29.56 -11.12
CA ALA A 262 12.49 -29.49 -10.76
C ALA A 262 12.25 -28.44 -9.68
N PHE A 263 13.14 -28.33 -8.69
CA PHE A 263 13.06 -27.29 -7.66
C PHE A 263 13.16 -25.89 -8.29
N TYR A 264 14.18 -25.66 -9.13
CA TYR A 264 14.38 -24.33 -9.73
C TYR A 264 13.25 -23.94 -10.69
N ARG A 265 12.67 -24.90 -11.40
CA ARG A 265 11.46 -24.66 -12.23
C ARG A 265 10.28 -24.16 -11.37
N ARG A 266 10.08 -24.73 -10.18
CA ARG A 266 9.07 -24.26 -9.23
C ARG A 266 9.42 -22.89 -8.64
N VAL A 267 10.71 -22.61 -8.37
CA VAL A 267 11.18 -21.26 -8.01
C VAL A 267 10.80 -20.25 -9.10
N ALA A 268 11.04 -20.56 -10.37
CA ALA A 268 10.67 -19.68 -11.48
C ALA A 268 9.15 -19.46 -11.58
N GLN A 269 8.33 -20.48 -11.27
CA GLN A 269 6.88 -20.31 -11.21
C GLN A 269 6.44 -19.39 -10.06
N GLY A 270 7.03 -19.56 -8.88
CA GLY A 270 6.80 -18.69 -7.74
C GLY A 270 7.20 -17.22 -8.00
N TYR A 271 8.33 -17.02 -8.69
CA TYR A 271 8.76 -15.69 -9.14
C TYR A 271 7.68 -14.98 -9.99
N LEU A 272 7.04 -15.71 -10.91
CA LEU A 272 6.02 -15.18 -11.79
C LEU A 272 4.70 -14.80 -11.07
N LEU A 273 4.43 -15.31 -9.87
CA LEU A 273 3.27 -14.92 -9.07
C LEU A 273 3.25 -13.42 -8.78
N ASN A 274 4.43 -12.76 -8.76
CA ASN A 274 4.54 -11.30 -8.58
C ASN A 274 3.87 -10.49 -9.70
N ASN A 275 3.56 -11.10 -10.84
CA ASN A 275 2.96 -10.44 -12.00
C ASN A 275 1.43 -10.52 -12.04
N LEU A 276 0.79 -11.15 -11.03
CA LEU A 276 -0.66 -11.34 -11.00
C LEU A 276 -1.37 -10.22 -10.23
N GLY A 277 -2.64 -9.97 -10.60
CA GLY A 277 -3.48 -8.96 -9.96
C GLY A 277 -3.09 -7.51 -10.24
N ALA A 278 -3.67 -6.59 -9.50
CA ALA A 278 -3.43 -5.16 -9.66
C ALA A 278 -2.08 -4.76 -9.03
N GLY A 279 -1.05 -4.61 -9.86
CA GLY A 279 0.26 -4.13 -9.46
C GLY A 279 0.35 -2.59 -9.43
N THR A 280 1.48 -2.05 -8.95
CA THR A 280 1.73 -0.61 -8.79
C THR A 280 1.36 0.19 -10.04
N THR A 281 1.84 -0.20 -11.20
CA THR A 281 1.63 0.56 -12.45
C THR A 281 0.21 0.44 -12.99
N SER A 282 -0.46 -0.68 -12.80
CA SER A 282 -1.87 -0.85 -13.20
C SER A 282 -2.80 -0.03 -12.30
N VAL A 283 -2.57 -0.03 -10.99
CA VAL A 283 -3.33 0.83 -10.05
C VAL A 283 -3.13 2.32 -10.38
N ILE A 284 -1.89 2.75 -10.64
CA ILE A 284 -1.64 4.13 -11.08
C ILE A 284 -2.39 4.43 -12.38
N GLY A 285 -2.33 3.52 -13.37
CA GLY A 285 -2.94 3.73 -14.68
C GLY A 285 -4.48 3.67 -14.70
N SER A 286 -5.12 3.15 -13.66
CA SER A 286 -6.60 3.05 -13.58
C SER A 286 -7.26 4.29 -12.99
N PHE A 287 -6.51 5.28 -12.51
CA PHE A 287 -7.07 6.48 -11.89
C PHE A 287 -7.83 7.34 -12.90
N ASP A 288 -9.09 7.60 -12.61
CA ASP A 288 -9.95 8.55 -13.31
C ASP A 288 -10.58 9.50 -12.27
N LEU A 289 -10.09 10.73 -12.21
CA LEU A 289 -10.51 11.71 -11.22
C LEU A 289 -12.01 12.06 -11.30
N GLU A 290 -12.55 12.14 -12.52
CA GLU A 290 -13.98 12.42 -12.72
C GLU A 290 -14.85 11.28 -12.17
N GLN A 291 -14.50 10.04 -12.51
CA GLN A 291 -15.22 8.86 -12.04
C GLN A 291 -15.10 8.66 -10.53
N GLU A 292 -13.93 8.94 -9.94
CA GLU A 292 -13.73 8.87 -8.50
C GLU A 292 -14.63 9.87 -7.76
N VAL A 293 -14.76 11.12 -8.24
CA VAL A 293 -15.64 12.13 -7.65
C VAL A 293 -17.10 11.74 -7.81
N ILE A 294 -17.51 11.25 -8.98
CA ILE A 294 -18.88 10.77 -9.22
C ILE A 294 -19.21 9.62 -8.28
N SER A 295 -18.34 8.62 -8.18
CA SER A 295 -18.51 7.44 -7.32
C SER A 295 -18.60 7.83 -5.85
N LEU A 296 -17.71 8.71 -5.39
CA LEU A 296 -17.71 9.26 -4.05
C LEU A 296 -19.06 9.93 -3.72
N LEU A 297 -19.53 10.84 -4.56
CA LEU A 297 -20.78 11.56 -4.32
C LEU A 297 -22.00 10.64 -4.44
N ALA A 298 -21.98 9.62 -5.30
CA ALA A 298 -23.00 8.60 -5.39
C ALA A 298 -23.09 7.77 -4.10
N GLU A 299 -21.98 7.41 -3.51
CA GLU A 299 -21.93 6.74 -2.21
C GLU A 299 -22.51 7.63 -1.10
N LYS A 300 -22.02 8.87 -0.98
CA LYS A 300 -22.52 9.84 0.03
C LYS A 300 -23.99 10.19 -0.17
N SER A 301 -24.54 10.10 -1.38
CA SER A 301 -25.94 10.38 -1.67
C SER A 301 -26.91 9.45 -0.94
N THR A 302 -26.48 8.23 -0.62
CA THR A 302 -27.30 7.23 0.09
C THR A 302 -27.79 7.73 1.45
N VAL A 303 -26.97 8.54 2.13
CA VAL A 303 -27.31 9.22 3.40
C VAL A 303 -27.74 10.66 3.14
N GLY A 304 -27.05 11.36 2.25
CA GLY A 304 -27.25 12.78 1.95
C GLY A 304 -28.68 13.14 1.57
N LYS A 305 -29.39 12.26 0.86
CA LYS A 305 -30.79 12.46 0.47
C LYS A 305 -31.78 12.69 1.63
N TYR A 306 -31.40 12.33 2.86
CA TYR A 306 -32.26 12.47 4.04
C TYR A 306 -31.94 13.68 4.92
N VAL A 307 -30.83 14.40 4.65
CA VAL A 307 -30.34 15.45 5.56
C VAL A 307 -30.51 16.88 5.01
N HIS A 308 -30.92 17.03 3.74
CA HIS A 308 -31.13 18.34 3.13
C HIS A 308 -32.56 18.83 3.31
N SER A 309 -32.71 20.13 3.60
CA SER A 309 -34.04 20.76 3.69
C SER A 309 -34.64 21.01 2.30
N ASP A 310 -35.98 21.09 2.22
CA ASP A 310 -36.70 21.38 0.98
C ASP A 310 -36.38 22.75 0.36
N TYR A 311 -35.74 23.64 1.12
CA TYR A 311 -35.26 24.94 0.64
C TYR A 311 -33.93 24.90 -0.08
N CYS A 312 -33.14 23.83 0.09
CA CYS A 312 -31.89 23.63 -0.64
C CYS A 312 -32.17 23.23 -2.09
N ARG A 313 -32.06 24.18 -3.02
CA ARG A 313 -32.36 23.94 -4.44
C ARG A 313 -31.16 24.25 -5.34
N ILE A 314 -30.93 23.37 -6.29
CA ILE A 314 -29.95 23.48 -7.36
C ILE A 314 -30.67 23.18 -8.68
N GLY A 315 -30.54 24.03 -9.70
CA GLY A 315 -31.20 23.85 -10.97
C GLY A 315 -32.74 23.79 -10.88
N GLY A 316 -33.34 24.43 -9.85
CA GLY A 316 -34.80 24.40 -9.63
C GLY A 316 -35.32 23.16 -8.91
N ARG A 317 -34.50 22.14 -8.66
CA ARG A 317 -34.81 20.89 -7.94
C ARG A 317 -34.24 20.91 -6.54
N ASN A 318 -34.89 20.22 -5.60
CA ASN A 318 -34.35 20.02 -4.25
C ASN A 318 -33.08 19.17 -4.30
N VAL A 319 -32.12 19.45 -3.43
CA VAL A 319 -30.89 18.64 -3.31
C VAL A 319 -31.24 17.19 -2.97
N SER A 320 -32.20 16.94 -2.08
CA SER A 320 -32.67 15.59 -1.77
C SER A 320 -33.20 14.82 -2.99
N GLU A 321 -33.85 15.51 -3.95
CA GLU A 321 -34.33 14.89 -5.19
C GLU A 321 -33.16 14.51 -6.13
N TRP A 322 -32.10 15.32 -6.18
CA TRP A 322 -30.87 14.98 -6.92
C TRP A 322 -30.17 13.77 -6.33
N LEU A 323 -30.06 13.72 -4.99
CA LEU A 323 -29.36 12.66 -4.27
C LEU A 323 -30.19 11.38 -4.11
N ALA A 324 -31.50 11.39 -4.47
CA ALA A 324 -32.34 10.20 -4.40
C ALA A 324 -31.94 9.10 -5.38
N ASP A 325 -31.36 9.47 -6.52
CA ASP A 325 -30.88 8.56 -7.56
C ASP A 325 -29.40 8.83 -7.84
N PRO A 326 -28.50 7.94 -7.42
CA PRO A 326 -27.06 8.07 -7.64
C PRO A 326 -26.65 8.26 -9.13
N ALA A 327 -27.47 7.75 -10.07
CA ALA A 327 -27.22 7.93 -11.51
C ALA A 327 -27.33 9.41 -11.96
N GLN A 328 -27.96 10.26 -11.14
CA GLN A 328 -28.09 11.69 -11.43
C GLN A 328 -26.93 12.55 -10.92
N ILE A 329 -25.96 12.00 -10.24
CA ILE A 329 -24.81 12.74 -9.71
C ILE A 329 -24.08 13.53 -10.80
N PRO A 330 -23.80 12.99 -12.02
CA PRO A 330 -23.18 13.80 -13.07
C PRO A 330 -23.99 15.05 -13.43
N ALA A 331 -25.30 14.90 -13.65
CA ALA A 331 -26.20 16.02 -13.95
C ALA A 331 -26.32 17.02 -12.78
N PHE A 332 -26.24 16.52 -11.54
CA PHE A 332 -26.22 17.37 -10.34
C PHE A 332 -24.94 18.22 -10.27
N LEU A 333 -23.76 17.63 -10.58
CA LEU A 333 -22.49 18.37 -10.68
C LEU A 333 -22.55 19.45 -11.77
N GLU A 334 -23.07 19.12 -12.95
CA GLU A 334 -23.29 20.11 -14.03
C GLU A 334 -24.23 21.25 -13.58
N ALA A 335 -25.30 20.95 -12.87
CA ALA A 335 -26.22 21.98 -12.36
C ALA A 335 -25.56 22.86 -11.30
N MET A 336 -24.72 22.32 -10.43
CA MET A 336 -23.93 23.08 -9.46
C MET A 336 -22.92 24.00 -10.15
N GLU A 337 -22.28 23.54 -11.21
CA GLU A 337 -21.34 24.31 -12.00
C GLU A 337 -22.05 25.45 -12.75
N ALA A 338 -23.17 25.16 -13.44
CA ALA A 338 -23.98 26.15 -14.16
C ALA A 338 -24.51 27.28 -13.25
N GLN A 339 -24.72 27.01 -11.96
CA GLN A 339 -25.17 27.99 -10.97
C GLN A 339 -24.02 28.66 -10.17
N GLY A 340 -22.76 28.33 -10.50
CA GLY A 340 -21.57 28.90 -9.85
C GLY A 340 -21.34 28.42 -8.41
N TRP A 341 -21.97 27.30 -8.01
CA TRP A 341 -21.64 26.63 -6.75
C TRP A 341 -20.27 25.97 -6.81
N ILE A 342 -19.93 25.44 -7.98
CA ILE A 342 -18.63 24.90 -8.34
C ILE A 342 -18.06 25.76 -9.45
N LYS A 343 -16.79 26.12 -9.35
CA LYS A 343 -16.04 26.86 -10.36
C LYS A 343 -14.82 26.03 -10.72
N ARG A 344 -14.94 25.26 -11.80
CA ARG A 344 -13.88 24.39 -12.33
C ARG A 344 -12.74 25.22 -12.91
N HIS A 345 -11.52 24.66 -12.83
CA HIS A 345 -10.29 25.26 -13.33
C HIS A 345 -9.93 26.60 -12.64
N GLU A 346 -10.45 26.80 -11.42
CA GLU A 346 -10.12 27.94 -10.57
C GLU A 346 -9.63 27.46 -9.19
N ASP A 347 -9.15 28.39 -8.35
CA ASP A 347 -8.86 28.09 -6.94
C ASP A 347 -10.14 27.55 -6.30
N PRO A 348 -10.11 26.36 -5.68
CA PRO A 348 -11.27 25.76 -5.00
C PRO A 348 -11.94 26.70 -4.00
N GLN A 349 -11.19 27.63 -3.38
CA GLN A 349 -11.74 28.65 -2.48
C GLN A 349 -12.75 29.58 -3.17
N ASN A 350 -12.79 29.65 -4.48
CA ASN A 350 -13.78 30.40 -5.23
C ASN A 350 -15.12 29.65 -5.34
N SER A 351 -15.13 28.35 -5.08
CA SER A 351 -16.33 27.48 -5.13
C SER A 351 -17.09 27.50 -3.80
N ARG A 352 -18.39 27.78 -3.86
CA ARG A 352 -19.25 27.73 -2.68
C ARG A 352 -19.33 26.32 -2.08
N PHE A 353 -19.39 25.30 -2.94
CA PHE A 353 -19.41 23.91 -2.50
C PHE A 353 -18.15 23.54 -1.68
N TRP A 354 -16.97 23.97 -2.12
CA TRP A 354 -15.73 23.75 -1.39
C TRP A 354 -15.76 24.34 0.03
N LYS A 355 -16.31 25.56 0.16
CA LYS A 355 -16.45 26.23 1.46
C LYS A 355 -17.39 25.52 2.43
N LEU A 356 -18.34 24.72 1.92
CA LEU A 356 -19.24 23.92 2.77
C LEU A 356 -18.55 22.71 3.37
N ILE A 357 -17.51 22.18 2.75
CA ILE A 357 -16.84 20.93 3.17
C ILE A 357 -15.49 21.17 3.85
N GLN A 358 -14.84 22.30 3.60
CA GLN A 358 -13.47 22.56 4.06
C GLN A 358 -13.45 23.43 5.32
N GLY A 359 -12.75 22.94 6.36
CA GLY A 359 -12.50 23.64 7.62
C GLY A 359 -13.44 23.21 8.76
N GLU A 360 -12.98 23.39 9.99
CA GLU A 360 -13.70 22.96 11.22
C GLU A 360 -15.09 23.60 11.44
N ARG A 361 -15.32 24.75 10.80
CA ARG A 361 -16.59 25.49 10.87
C ARG A 361 -17.44 25.30 9.62
N ALA A 362 -17.06 24.43 8.73
CA ALA A 362 -17.81 24.13 7.52
C ALA A 362 -19.14 23.43 7.89
N GLU A 363 -20.21 23.76 7.17
CA GLU A 363 -21.55 23.18 7.43
C GLU A 363 -21.59 21.67 7.25
N MET A 364 -20.72 21.12 6.38
CA MET A 364 -20.58 19.71 6.10
C MET A 364 -19.27 19.13 6.69
N PHE A 365 -18.78 19.69 7.80
CA PHE A 365 -17.60 19.18 8.49
C PHE A 365 -17.76 17.69 8.85
N GLY A 366 -16.74 16.89 8.57
CA GLY A 366 -16.74 15.46 8.90
C GLY A 366 -17.52 14.56 7.92
N VAL A 367 -18.18 15.11 6.88
CA VAL A 367 -18.85 14.30 5.85
C VAL A 367 -17.85 13.61 4.93
N PHE A 368 -16.73 14.27 4.65
CA PHE A 368 -15.69 13.80 3.74
C PHE A 368 -14.36 13.57 4.50
N THR A 369 -13.70 12.45 4.23
CA THR A 369 -12.35 12.17 4.72
C THR A 369 -11.33 13.11 4.08
N ALA A 370 -10.08 13.11 4.56
CA ALA A 370 -9.03 13.91 3.96
C ALA A 370 -8.74 13.52 2.50
N TYR A 371 -8.78 12.23 2.18
CA TYR A 371 -8.66 11.73 0.81
C TYR A 371 -9.81 12.22 -0.08
N GLU A 372 -11.05 12.08 0.37
CA GLU A 372 -12.25 12.49 -0.36
C GLU A 372 -12.28 14.01 -0.61
N GLN A 373 -11.85 14.80 0.39
CA GLN A 373 -11.67 16.25 0.20
C GLN A 373 -10.58 16.55 -0.84
N GLN A 374 -9.48 15.80 -0.86
CA GLN A 374 -8.44 15.99 -1.86
C GLN A 374 -8.91 15.64 -3.28
N LEU A 375 -9.75 14.61 -3.45
CA LEU A 375 -10.39 14.29 -4.74
C LEU A 375 -11.22 15.48 -5.24
N ILE A 376 -12.11 16.01 -4.41
CA ILE A 376 -12.96 17.15 -4.74
C ILE A 376 -12.13 18.40 -5.03
N HIS A 377 -11.09 18.65 -4.22
CA HIS A 377 -10.16 19.76 -4.42
C HIS A 377 -9.51 19.71 -5.79
N ASP A 378 -8.87 18.59 -6.12
CA ASP A 378 -8.11 18.46 -7.36
C ASP A 378 -9.06 18.45 -8.58
N TRP A 379 -10.26 17.90 -8.43
CA TRP A 379 -11.30 17.95 -9.45
C TRP A 379 -11.78 19.38 -9.72
N ILE A 380 -12.01 20.20 -8.70
CA ILE A 380 -12.38 21.62 -8.87
C ILE A 380 -11.23 22.40 -9.47
N ALA A 381 -10.02 22.24 -8.96
CA ALA A 381 -8.83 22.96 -9.43
C ALA A 381 -8.46 22.63 -10.89
N GLY A 382 -8.75 21.39 -11.33
CA GLY A 382 -8.50 20.96 -12.72
C GLY A 382 -7.06 21.23 -13.17
N ASP A 383 -6.88 21.92 -14.28
CA ASP A 383 -5.56 22.18 -14.90
C ASP A 383 -4.60 22.99 -14.01
N LEU A 384 -5.10 23.73 -13.03
CA LEU A 384 -4.25 24.47 -12.09
C LEU A 384 -3.34 23.54 -11.28
N VAL A 385 -3.78 22.31 -11.00
CA VAL A 385 -2.96 21.29 -10.29
C VAL A 385 -1.77 20.87 -11.14
N HIS A 386 -1.92 20.85 -12.46
CA HIS A 386 -0.88 20.37 -13.39
C HIS A 386 0.18 21.44 -13.71
N THR A 387 -0.19 22.71 -13.68
CA THR A 387 0.69 23.78 -14.15
C THR A 387 1.81 24.14 -13.20
N GLY A 388 1.76 23.68 -11.94
CA GLY A 388 2.69 24.16 -10.90
C GLY A 388 2.76 25.70 -10.89
N ALA A 389 1.68 26.35 -11.36
CA ALA A 389 1.62 27.78 -11.55
C ALA A 389 1.97 28.43 -10.22
N LYS A 390 3.06 29.18 -10.20
CA LYS A 390 3.32 30.15 -9.14
C LYS A 390 2.07 31.02 -9.07
N VAL A 391 1.23 30.80 -8.07
CA VAL A 391 0.14 31.74 -7.78
C VAL A 391 0.84 33.02 -7.39
N ILE A 392 0.88 33.94 -8.35
CA ILE A 392 1.32 35.32 -8.10
C ILE A 392 0.12 35.95 -7.37
N ALA A 393 0.08 35.83 -6.06
CA ALA A 393 -0.85 36.60 -5.27
C ALA A 393 -0.44 38.07 -5.42
N LYS A 394 -1.30 38.86 -6.04
CA LYS A 394 -1.17 40.33 -6.04
C LYS A 394 -1.48 40.82 -4.64
N ASP A 395 -0.59 41.60 -4.06
CA ASP A 395 -0.87 42.29 -2.82
C ASP A 395 -1.94 43.39 -3.03
N GLN A 396 -2.42 43.99 -1.93
CA GLN A 396 -3.43 45.06 -1.99
C GLN A 396 -2.97 46.32 -2.73
N ALA A 397 -1.68 46.39 -3.12
CA ALA A 397 -1.10 47.48 -3.90
C ALA A 397 -0.86 47.08 -5.36
N GLY A 398 -1.29 45.89 -5.82
CA GLY A 398 -1.16 45.43 -7.21
C GLY A 398 0.26 45.01 -7.63
N GLN A 399 1.20 44.86 -6.69
CA GLN A 399 2.57 44.41 -6.97
C GLN A 399 2.68 42.89 -6.89
N ASP A 400 3.37 42.30 -7.87
CA ASP A 400 3.64 40.86 -7.94
C ASP A 400 4.56 40.45 -6.79
N ARG A 401 4.02 39.76 -5.76
CA ARG A 401 4.84 39.06 -4.78
C ARG A 401 5.26 37.73 -5.35
N VAL A 402 6.56 37.54 -5.51
CA VAL A 402 7.14 36.21 -5.75
C VAL A 402 6.79 35.35 -4.54
N ALA A 403 5.91 34.37 -4.72
CA ALA A 403 5.67 33.37 -3.68
C ALA A 403 7.02 32.72 -3.36
N ILE A 404 7.47 32.93 -2.13
CA ILE A 404 8.64 32.22 -1.60
C ILE A 404 8.26 30.74 -1.67
N LEU A 405 8.93 30.00 -2.56
CA LEU A 405 8.83 28.53 -2.60
C LEU A 405 8.93 28.05 -1.15
N PRO A 406 8.05 27.14 -0.68
CA PRO A 406 8.17 26.59 0.66
C PRO A 406 9.63 26.18 0.83
N LYS A 407 10.25 26.59 1.92
CA LYS A 407 11.64 26.25 2.22
C LYS A 407 11.79 24.78 1.95
N ARG A 408 12.76 24.45 1.08
CA ARG A 408 13.13 23.07 0.75
C ARG A 408 13.12 22.30 2.06
N GLU A 409 12.13 21.43 2.24
CA GLU A 409 12.05 20.66 3.47
C GLU A 409 13.38 19.93 3.64
N LEU A 410 13.87 19.93 4.87
CA LEU A 410 15.12 19.29 5.22
C LEU A 410 15.13 17.88 4.64
N SER A 411 16.24 17.47 4.04
CA SER A 411 16.38 16.09 3.56
C SER A 411 16.07 15.13 4.71
N PHE A 412 15.58 13.95 4.40
CA PHE A 412 15.28 12.89 5.38
C PHE A 412 16.38 12.75 6.44
N ARG A 413 17.66 12.71 6.03
CA ARG A 413 18.80 12.67 6.95
C ARG A 413 18.90 13.90 7.86
N ALA A 414 18.46 15.07 7.40
CA ALA A 414 18.45 16.28 8.22
C ALA A 414 17.25 16.29 9.19
N LYS A 415 16.08 15.79 8.78
CA LYS A 415 14.92 15.57 9.67
C LYS A 415 15.23 14.51 10.73
N GLN A 416 15.86 13.40 10.34
CA GLN A 416 16.28 12.34 11.26
C GLN A 416 17.30 12.86 12.30
N ARG A 417 18.34 13.59 11.89
CA ARG A 417 19.29 14.21 12.82
C ARG A 417 18.63 15.22 13.76
N GLN A 418 17.65 15.96 13.27
CA GLN A 418 16.90 16.91 14.08
C GLN A 418 16.01 16.18 15.10
N GLN A 419 15.42 15.07 14.71
CA GLN A 419 14.60 14.21 15.58
C GLN A 419 15.46 13.47 16.61
N GLU A 420 16.61 12.94 16.20
CA GLU A 420 17.61 12.32 17.09
C GLU A 420 18.16 13.35 18.10
N ALA A 421 18.42 14.58 17.67
CA ALA A 421 18.84 15.67 18.54
C ALA A 421 17.74 16.12 19.53
N LEU A 422 16.47 16.12 19.09
CA LEU A 422 15.31 16.38 19.94
C LEU A 422 15.08 15.25 20.95
N CYS A 423 15.25 14.00 20.56
CA CYS A 423 15.17 12.85 21.47
C CYS A 423 16.31 12.86 22.49
N GLN A 424 17.54 13.23 22.09
CA GLN A 424 18.68 13.38 23.02
C GLN A 424 18.47 14.53 23.98
N SER A 425 17.93 15.67 23.54
CA SER A 425 17.65 16.82 24.42
C SER A 425 16.41 16.60 25.32
N ALA A 426 15.49 15.71 24.93
CA ALA A 426 14.32 15.31 25.74
C ALA A 426 14.69 14.28 26.81
N GLY A 427 15.74 13.46 26.56
CA GLY A 427 16.23 12.46 27.53
C GLY A 427 16.79 13.07 28.82
N ASP A 428 17.26 14.30 28.77
CA ASP A 428 17.81 15.01 29.97
C ASP A 428 16.74 15.76 30.81
N ASN A 429 15.49 15.88 30.31
CA ASN A 429 14.42 16.63 30.99
C ASN A 429 13.13 15.86 31.26
N ALA A 430 13.05 14.58 30.91
CA ALA A 430 11.80 13.78 31.03
C ALA A 430 11.79 12.87 32.27
N ALA A 431 12.25 13.33 33.41
CA ALA A 431 12.05 12.64 34.69
C ALA A 431 10.77 13.10 35.43
N SER A 432 9.85 13.83 34.77
CA SER A 432 8.55 14.13 35.39
C SER A 432 7.48 14.45 34.34
N ASN A 433 6.42 13.63 34.34
CA ASN A 433 5.15 13.74 33.63
C ASN A 433 5.01 13.00 32.27
N ALA A 434 5.14 11.68 32.28
CA ALA A 434 4.48 10.82 31.31
C ALA A 434 3.12 10.34 31.89
N SER A 435 2.06 10.49 31.09
CA SER A 435 0.71 10.05 31.48
C SER A 435 0.66 8.54 31.77
N ILE A 436 0.23 8.20 32.96
CA ILE A 436 0.34 6.90 33.62
C ILE A 436 -0.59 5.79 33.00
N GLY A 437 -1.35 6.07 31.93
CA GLY A 437 -2.35 5.12 31.42
C GLY A 437 -1.87 4.16 30.33
N GLU A 438 -1.08 4.62 29.34
CA GLU A 438 -0.73 3.76 28.17
C GLU A 438 0.55 2.92 28.41
N VAL A 439 1.44 3.34 29.30
CA VAL A 439 2.66 2.60 29.63
C VAL A 439 2.37 1.30 30.42
N ASN A 440 1.30 1.28 31.21
CA ASN A 440 0.96 0.15 32.05
C ASN A 440 0.39 -1.06 31.27
N ASP A 441 -0.33 -0.86 30.18
CA ASP A 441 -0.91 -1.97 29.40
C ASP A 441 0.17 -2.70 28.58
N PHE A 442 1.08 -1.97 27.95
CA PHE A 442 2.19 -2.56 27.20
C PHE A 442 3.14 -3.36 28.09
N ASP A 443 3.48 -2.83 29.26
CA ASP A 443 4.34 -3.51 30.24
C ASP A 443 3.65 -4.77 30.79
N SER A 444 2.34 -4.77 30.98
CA SER A 444 1.56 -5.92 31.44
C SER A 444 1.49 -7.03 30.40
N GLU A 445 1.27 -6.71 29.12
CA GLU A 445 1.28 -7.67 27.99
C GLU A 445 2.68 -8.26 27.78
N ALA A 446 3.71 -7.44 27.91
CA ALA A 446 5.11 -7.85 27.82
C ALA A 446 5.45 -8.85 28.92
N ALA A 447 5.14 -8.53 30.16
CA ALA A 447 5.38 -9.41 31.32
C ALA A 447 4.57 -10.74 31.20
N ALA A 448 3.33 -10.66 30.71
CA ALA A 448 2.50 -11.85 30.48
C ALA A 448 3.11 -12.76 29.40
N LEU A 449 3.64 -12.22 28.32
CA LEU A 449 4.30 -13.01 27.27
C LEU A 449 5.61 -13.62 27.78
N GLU A 450 6.43 -12.86 28.49
CA GLU A 450 7.67 -13.36 29.09
C GLU A 450 7.38 -14.50 30.09
N GLN A 451 6.35 -14.37 30.94
CA GLN A 451 5.91 -15.41 31.81
C GLN A 451 5.43 -16.67 31.10
N ARG A 452 4.63 -16.50 30.03
CA ARG A 452 4.19 -17.62 29.19
C ARG A 452 5.37 -18.31 28.52
N LEU A 453 6.35 -17.57 28.06
CA LEU A 453 7.57 -18.09 27.44
C LEU A 453 8.42 -18.87 28.48
N ALA A 454 8.60 -18.33 29.68
CA ALA A 454 9.33 -18.97 30.77
C ALA A 454 8.66 -20.29 31.27
N CYS A 455 7.34 -20.44 31.10
CA CYS A 455 6.60 -21.62 31.40
C CYS A 455 6.67 -22.73 30.33
N GLN A 456 7.30 -22.44 29.15
CA GLN A 456 7.38 -23.46 28.11
C GLN A 456 8.39 -24.56 28.50
N PRO A 457 8.05 -25.84 28.24
CA PRO A 457 8.88 -26.97 28.67
C PRO A 457 10.18 -27.11 27.87
N THR A 458 10.21 -26.60 26.61
CA THR A 458 11.37 -26.70 25.72
C THR A 458 11.55 -25.43 24.93
N ARG A 459 12.73 -25.23 24.34
CA ARG A 459 13.01 -24.11 23.40
C ARG A 459 12.08 -24.16 22.20
N GLU A 460 11.80 -25.34 21.66
CA GLU A 460 10.92 -25.54 20.52
C GLU A 460 9.49 -25.07 20.83
N ALA A 461 8.97 -25.40 22.02
CA ALA A 461 7.64 -24.91 22.44
C ALA A 461 7.62 -23.38 22.62
N GLY A 462 8.71 -22.81 23.13
CA GLY A 462 8.88 -21.37 23.22
C GLY A 462 8.91 -20.69 21.86
N MET A 463 9.69 -21.22 20.93
CA MET A 463 9.75 -20.70 19.56
C MET A 463 8.40 -20.82 18.84
N ALA A 464 7.69 -21.93 18.99
CA ALA A 464 6.35 -22.11 18.42
C ALA A 464 5.35 -21.06 18.93
N LEU A 465 5.37 -20.76 20.24
CA LEU A 465 4.56 -19.68 20.83
C LEU A 465 4.88 -18.31 20.22
N LEU A 466 6.16 -17.98 20.06
CA LEU A 466 6.57 -16.71 19.45
C LEU A 466 6.15 -16.64 18.00
N ILE A 467 6.32 -17.71 17.21
CA ILE A 467 5.92 -17.79 15.81
C ILE A 467 4.42 -17.54 15.66
N GLU A 468 3.57 -18.11 16.51
CA GLU A 468 2.13 -17.88 16.46
C GLU A 468 1.78 -16.39 16.61
N MET A 469 2.49 -15.67 17.47
CA MET A 469 2.30 -14.24 17.68
C MET A 469 2.91 -13.36 16.58
N MET A 470 3.79 -13.92 15.77
CA MET A 470 4.40 -13.26 14.61
C MET A 470 3.60 -13.51 13.32
N SER A 471 2.40 -14.08 13.39
CA SER A 471 1.53 -14.32 12.23
C SER A 471 1.16 -13.02 11.51
N PRO A 472 0.75 -13.08 10.21
CA PRO A 472 0.33 -11.89 9.46
C PRO A 472 -0.74 -11.04 10.16
N ALA A 473 -1.65 -11.67 10.91
CA ALA A 473 -2.67 -10.99 11.69
C ALA A 473 -2.13 -10.27 12.94
N ASN A 474 -1.01 -10.72 13.51
CA ASN A 474 -0.61 -10.32 14.87
C ASN A 474 0.71 -9.55 14.95
N HIS A 475 1.67 -9.75 14.04
CA HIS A 475 3.05 -9.23 14.16
C HIS A 475 3.16 -7.70 14.32
N HIS A 476 2.12 -6.97 13.92
CA HIS A 476 2.06 -5.50 14.02
C HIS A 476 1.38 -5.00 15.29
N THR A 477 0.87 -5.90 16.14
CA THR A 477 0.34 -5.59 17.48
C THR A 477 1.48 -5.44 18.50
N ALA A 478 1.20 -4.86 19.67
CA ALA A 478 2.18 -4.71 20.74
C ALA A 478 2.83 -6.07 21.12
N SER A 479 2.01 -7.11 21.30
CA SER A 479 2.46 -8.46 21.62
C SER A 479 3.23 -9.12 20.48
N GLY A 480 2.83 -8.89 19.21
CA GLY A 480 3.56 -9.38 18.03
C GLY A 480 4.93 -8.74 17.85
N LEU A 481 5.04 -7.43 18.06
CA LEU A 481 6.32 -6.71 18.05
C LEU A 481 7.27 -7.23 19.13
N LEU A 482 6.75 -7.49 20.33
CA LEU A 482 7.56 -8.08 21.40
C LEU A 482 7.99 -9.51 21.08
N ALA A 483 7.07 -10.34 20.54
CA ALA A 483 7.39 -11.71 20.12
C ALA A 483 8.51 -11.70 19.06
N THR A 484 8.47 -10.77 18.11
CA THR A 484 9.52 -10.61 17.10
C THR A 484 10.88 -10.31 17.72
N ARG A 485 10.96 -9.42 18.72
CA ARG A 485 12.22 -9.13 19.44
C ARG A 485 12.74 -10.35 20.18
N LEU A 486 11.87 -11.06 20.87
CA LEU A 486 12.27 -12.26 21.63
C LEU A 486 12.70 -13.39 20.69
N PHE A 487 11.98 -13.59 19.60
CA PHE A 487 12.35 -14.55 18.57
C PHE A 487 13.73 -14.22 17.98
N ASN A 488 13.94 -12.98 17.56
CA ASN A 488 15.21 -12.52 17.00
C ASN A 488 16.40 -12.76 17.96
N LYS A 489 16.18 -12.48 19.26
CA LYS A 489 17.21 -12.73 20.30
C LYS A 489 17.51 -14.22 20.52
N LEU A 490 16.53 -15.10 20.32
CA LEU A 490 16.71 -16.55 20.49
C LEU A 490 17.21 -17.22 19.22
N PHE A 491 16.94 -16.62 18.07
CA PHE A 491 17.36 -17.12 16.76
C PHE A 491 18.83 -16.85 16.48
N ASN A 492 19.34 -15.64 16.79
CA ASN A 492 20.74 -15.22 16.69
C ASN A 492 21.52 -15.63 17.95
#